data_3a49b630ea14cde8c5e655c7fcc2ad33
#
_entry.id   3a49b630ea14cde8c5e655c7fcc2ad33
#
_cell.length_a   1.000
_cell.length_b   1.000
_cell.length_c   1.000
_cell.angle_alpha   90.00
_cell.angle_beta   90.00
_cell.angle_gamma   90.00
#
_symmetry.space_group_name_H-M   'P 1'
#
loop_
_entity.id
_entity.type
_entity.pdbx_description
1 polymer ?
#
loop_
_entity_poly.entity_id
_entity_poly.type
_entity_poly.pdbx_seq_one_letter_code
_entity_poly.pdbx_strand_id
1 'polypeptide(L)'
;SNNVYNLVTQRAYVREGGTMEWVDGNIGSKATMKYPACILAEPYAKASTMSLGFAGKGQYQDTGAKMIHLAPHTSSTIVAKSISRGGGRSAYRGLVKIVKGAEGSSNSTVCDALLVDEFSRSDTYPHVDVREDDVSMAHEATVSKVSEDQLFYLMSRGLSEDEAMGMIVRGFVEPISRELPMEYALELNRLVELQMEGSVG
;
A
#
# COMPACT_ATOMS: atom_id res chain seq x y z
N SER A 1 -12.80 13.46 -4.31
CA SER A 1 -14.01 14.18 -3.82
C SER A 1 -14.04 14.21 -2.30
N ASN A 2 -14.09 15.40 -1.71
CA ASN A 2 -14.06 15.60 -0.25
C ASN A 2 -15.39 15.27 0.47
N ASN A 3 -16.35 14.67 -0.20
CA ASN A 3 -17.64 14.26 0.38
C ASN A 3 -17.98 12.77 0.16
N VAL A 4 -17.03 11.97 -0.31
CA VAL A 4 -17.20 10.53 -0.55
C VAL A 4 -16.47 9.73 0.53
N TYR A 5 -17.16 8.74 1.09
CA TYR A 5 -16.62 7.75 2.01
C TYR A 5 -16.57 6.39 1.30
N ASN A 6 -15.40 5.80 1.26
CA ASN A 6 -15.14 4.50 0.64
C ASN A 6 -14.87 3.45 1.73
N LEU A 7 -15.91 2.72 2.11
CA LEU A 7 -15.85 1.70 3.17
C LEU A 7 -16.03 0.33 2.53
N VAL A 8 -14.92 -0.35 2.25
CA VAL A 8 -14.93 -1.58 1.44
C VAL A 8 -14.51 -2.78 2.25
N THR A 9 -15.26 -3.87 2.10
CA THR A 9 -14.90 -5.20 2.59
C THR A 9 -14.67 -6.14 1.41
N GLN A 10 -13.47 -6.69 1.31
CA GLN A 10 -13.08 -7.68 0.30
C GLN A 10 -12.46 -8.88 1.02
N ARG A 11 -12.86 -10.09 0.63
CA ARG A 11 -12.33 -11.33 1.17
C ARG A 11 -12.16 -12.37 0.07
N ALA A 12 -11.02 -13.04 0.09
CA ALA A 12 -10.74 -14.21 -0.74
C ALA A 12 -10.51 -15.42 0.16
N TYR A 13 -11.09 -16.55 -0.23
CA TYR A 13 -10.84 -17.85 0.37
C TYR A 13 -10.02 -18.67 -0.63
N VAL A 14 -8.74 -18.89 -0.31
CA VAL A 14 -7.79 -19.51 -1.25
C VAL A 14 -7.64 -20.98 -0.91
N ARG A 15 -7.95 -21.83 -1.87
CA ARG A 15 -7.89 -23.29 -1.75
C ARG A 15 -6.52 -23.82 -2.16
N GLU A 16 -6.37 -25.14 -2.10
CA GLU A 16 -5.11 -25.84 -2.35
C GLU A 16 -4.44 -25.40 -3.65
N GLY A 17 -3.17 -24.99 -3.54
CA GLY A 17 -2.36 -24.52 -4.66
C GLY A 17 -2.87 -23.26 -5.36
N GLY A 18 -4.02 -22.69 -4.93
CA GLY A 18 -4.58 -21.47 -5.50
C GLY A 18 -3.77 -20.24 -5.20
N THR A 19 -3.90 -19.22 -6.05
CA THR A 19 -3.26 -17.92 -5.85
C THR A 19 -4.31 -16.82 -5.93
N MET A 20 -4.24 -15.86 -4.99
CA MET A 20 -5.04 -14.63 -5.01
C MET A 20 -4.15 -13.41 -4.98
N GLU A 21 -4.38 -12.49 -5.92
CA GLU A 21 -3.64 -11.24 -6.01
C GLU A 21 -4.61 -10.05 -5.93
N TRP A 22 -4.33 -9.13 -5.00
CA TRP A 22 -5.02 -7.85 -4.91
C TRP A 22 -4.04 -6.74 -5.30
N VAL A 23 -4.37 -5.98 -6.34
CA VAL A 23 -3.66 -4.75 -6.68
C VAL A 23 -4.65 -3.61 -6.65
N ASP A 24 -4.42 -2.62 -5.79
CA ASP A 24 -5.36 -1.53 -5.63
C ASP A 24 -4.71 -0.15 -5.47
N GLY A 25 -5.46 0.88 -5.94
CA GLY A 25 -5.15 2.29 -5.75
C GLY A 25 -6.31 2.99 -5.02
N ASN A 26 -6.02 3.66 -3.92
CA ASN A 26 -6.99 4.39 -3.09
C ASN A 26 -6.69 5.87 -3.18
N ILE A 27 -7.44 6.57 -4.04
CA ILE A 27 -7.23 7.98 -4.40
C ILE A 27 -8.57 8.71 -4.43
N GLY A 28 -8.63 9.92 -3.87
CA GLY A 28 -9.72 10.87 -4.11
C GLY A 28 -10.90 10.85 -3.16
N SER A 29 -11.09 9.88 -2.30
CA SER A 29 -12.15 9.88 -1.28
C SER A 29 -11.77 10.75 -0.08
N LYS A 30 -12.78 11.35 0.59
CA LYS A 30 -12.57 12.03 1.87
C LYS A 30 -12.01 11.08 2.93
N ALA A 31 -12.58 9.88 3.00
CA ALA A 31 -12.07 8.82 3.83
C ALA A 31 -12.23 7.46 3.14
N THR A 32 -11.17 6.68 3.15
CA THR A 32 -11.17 5.28 2.74
C THR A 32 -10.86 4.41 3.94
N MET A 33 -11.61 3.32 4.11
CA MET A 33 -11.26 2.20 4.99
C MET A 33 -11.35 0.92 4.16
N LYS A 34 -10.20 0.37 3.79
CA LYS A 34 -10.13 -0.79 2.89
C LYS A 34 -9.03 -1.75 3.32
N TYR A 35 -9.42 -2.95 3.69
CA TYR A 35 -8.53 -4.00 4.20
C TYR A 35 -8.86 -5.32 3.53
N PRO A 36 -8.44 -5.55 2.26
CA PRO A 36 -8.64 -6.83 1.61
C PRO A 36 -8.04 -7.97 2.44
N ALA A 37 -8.77 -9.06 2.55
CA ALA A 37 -8.36 -10.22 3.31
C ALA A 37 -8.19 -11.44 2.43
N CYS A 38 -7.09 -12.17 2.59
CA CYS A 38 -6.88 -13.48 2.01
C CYS A 38 -6.84 -14.52 3.14
N ILE A 39 -7.72 -15.51 3.05
CA ILE A 39 -7.76 -16.67 3.93
C ILE A 39 -7.12 -17.82 3.16
N LEU A 40 -5.88 -18.16 3.53
CA LEU A 40 -5.11 -19.26 2.95
C LEU A 40 -5.54 -20.55 3.66
N ALA A 41 -6.59 -21.16 3.14
CA ALA A 41 -7.36 -22.16 3.86
C ALA A 41 -6.86 -23.59 3.69
N GLU A 42 -6.16 -23.86 2.60
CA GLU A 42 -5.68 -25.19 2.24
C GLU A 42 -4.19 -25.16 1.89
N PRO A 43 -3.48 -26.29 1.89
CA PRO A 43 -2.04 -26.34 1.67
C PRO A 43 -1.62 -25.71 0.33
N TYR A 44 -0.43 -25.09 0.33
CA TYR A 44 0.19 -24.45 -0.85
C TYR A 44 -0.57 -23.26 -1.40
N ALA A 45 -1.60 -22.76 -0.71
CA ALA A 45 -2.30 -21.54 -1.10
C ALA A 45 -1.37 -20.31 -1.00
N LYS A 46 -1.52 -19.39 -1.95
CA LYS A 46 -0.69 -18.18 -2.05
C LYS A 46 -1.55 -16.93 -2.13
N ALA A 47 -1.06 -15.84 -1.54
CA ALA A 47 -1.71 -14.55 -1.69
C ALA A 47 -0.72 -13.41 -1.78
N SER A 48 -1.05 -12.40 -2.57
CA SER A 48 -0.33 -11.12 -2.58
C SER A 48 -1.30 -9.95 -2.51
N THR A 49 -0.88 -8.89 -1.85
CA THR A 49 -1.58 -7.60 -1.88
C THR A 49 -0.58 -6.51 -2.16
N MET A 50 -0.87 -5.72 -3.19
CA MET A 50 -0.11 -4.53 -3.52
C MET A 50 -1.08 -3.33 -3.50
N SER A 51 -0.83 -2.36 -2.64
CA SER A 51 -1.76 -1.27 -2.37
C SER A 51 -1.07 0.08 -2.39
N LEU A 52 -1.69 1.06 -3.06
CA LEU A 52 -1.31 2.47 -3.02
C LEU A 52 -2.42 3.27 -2.34
N GLY A 53 -2.07 4.06 -1.32
CA GLY A 53 -2.92 5.09 -0.73
C GLY A 53 -2.38 6.48 -1.02
N PHE A 54 -3.19 7.38 -1.56
CA PHE A 54 -2.83 8.79 -1.72
C PHE A 54 -3.81 9.67 -0.96
N ALA A 55 -3.32 10.36 0.08
CA ALA A 55 -4.10 11.28 0.91
C ALA A 55 -3.70 12.72 0.62
N GLY A 56 -4.57 13.46 -0.05
CA GLY A 56 -4.46 14.89 -0.25
C GLY A 56 -5.11 15.70 0.88
N LYS A 57 -5.21 17.02 0.70
CA LYS A 57 -5.79 17.94 1.69
C LYS A 57 -7.19 17.51 2.13
N GLY A 58 -7.39 17.34 3.44
CA GLY A 58 -8.68 16.97 4.03
C GLY A 58 -9.08 15.51 3.80
N GLN A 59 -8.17 14.68 3.28
CA GLN A 59 -8.40 13.27 3.04
C GLN A 59 -7.73 12.38 4.09
N TYR A 60 -8.37 11.25 4.37
CA TYR A 60 -7.86 10.20 5.24
C TYR A 60 -7.95 8.84 4.52
N GLN A 61 -6.80 8.25 4.23
CA GLN A 61 -6.69 6.95 3.58
C GLN A 61 -6.18 5.91 4.59
N ASP A 62 -7.09 5.14 5.17
CA ASP A 62 -6.79 4.02 6.08
C ASP A 62 -6.90 2.72 5.29
N THR A 63 -5.76 2.23 4.84
CA THR A 63 -5.66 1.06 3.96
C THR A 63 -4.79 -0.02 4.61
N GLY A 64 -4.82 -1.23 4.06
CA GLY A 64 -4.01 -2.30 4.58
C GLY A 64 -4.38 -3.64 3.98
N ALA A 65 -3.93 -4.71 4.61
CA ALA A 65 -4.21 -6.07 4.15
C ALA A 65 -4.29 -7.03 5.33
N LYS A 66 -5.03 -8.13 5.14
CA LYS A 66 -5.13 -9.21 6.13
C LYS A 66 -4.76 -10.54 5.47
N MET A 67 -3.72 -11.18 5.99
CA MET A 67 -3.28 -12.51 5.56
C MET A 67 -3.49 -13.50 6.71
N ILE A 68 -4.30 -14.52 6.46
CA ILE A 68 -4.69 -15.51 7.47
C ILE A 68 -4.30 -16.89 6.94
N HIS A 69 -3.25 -17.47 7.51
CA HIS A 69 -2.72 -18.77 7.16
C HIS A 69 -3.36 -19.83 8.07
N LEU A 70 -4.19 -20.69 7.48
CA LEU A 70 -4.91 -21.76 8.19
C LEU A 70 -4.36 -23.16 7.88
N ALA A 71 -3.49 -23.28 6.86
CA ALA A 71 -2.97 -24.56 6.39
C ALA A 71 -1.45 -24.50 6.19
N PRO A 72 -0.75 -25.65 6.18
CA PRO A 72 0.69 -25.69 5.99
C PRO A 72 1.15 -25.25 4.61
N HIS A 73 2.42 -24.85 4.53
CA HIS A 73 3.11 -24.47 3.29
C HIS A 73 2.43 -23.35 2.51
N THR A 74 1.77 -22.43 3.20
CA THR A 74 1.12 -21.29 2.58
C THR A 74 2.07 -20.08 2.55
N SER A 75 1.91 -19.20 1.55
CA SER A 75 2.76 -18.02 1.43
C SER A 75 1.96 -16.75 1.16
N SER A 76 2.39 -15.63 1.75
CA SER A 76 1.77 -14.34 1.48
C SER A 76 2.79 -13.21 1.39
N THR A 77 2.44 -12.20 0.58
CA THR A 77 3.22 -10.98 0.42
C THR A 77 2.32 -9.76 0.53
N ILE A 78 2.76 -8.76 1.26
CA ILE A 78 2.08 -7.46 1.34
C ILE A 78 3.08 -6.37 0.96
N VAL A 79 2.73 -5.56 -0.04
CA VAL A 79 3.43 -4.33 -0.39
C VAL A 79 2.44 -3.19 -0.30
N ALA A 80 2.63 -2.32 0.69
CA ALA A 80 1.77 -1.17 0.91
C ALA A 80 2.59 0.11 0.75
N LYS A 81 2.16 0.97 -0.16
CA LYS A 81 2.75 2.30 -0.35
C LYS A 81 1.72 3.37 -0.06
N SER A 82 2.13 4.42 0.64
CA SER A 82 1.25 5.54 0.92
C SER A 82 1.95 6.87 0.67
N ILE A 83 1.18 7.84 0.21
CA ILE A 83 1.62 9.22 -0.03
C ILE A 83 0.67 10.14 0.72
N SER A 84 1.22 11.09 1.45
CA SER A 84 0.43 12.13 2.12
C SER A 84 0.93 13.51 1.75
N ARG A 85 0.00 14.39 1.32
CA ARG A 85 0.28 15.75 0.84
C ARG A 85 -0.76 16.75 1.33
N GLY A 86 -0.36 18.01 1.56
CA GLY A 86 -1.25 19.11 1.88
C GLY A 86 -1.98 18.95 3.22
N GLY A 87 -1.38 18.27 4.18
CA GLY A 87 -2.00 17.93 5.46
C GLY A 87 -2.90 16.69 5.40
N GLY A 88 -2.84 15.91 4.32
CA GLY A 88 -3.50 14.61 4.22
C GLY A 88 -2.94 13.60 5.23
N ARG A 89 -3.74 12.60 5.55
CA ARG A 89 -3.33 11.54 6.49
C ARG A 89 -3.50 10.17 5.84
N SER A 90 -2.46 9.38 5.83
CA SER A 90 -2.49 7.97 5.49
C SER A 90 -2.34 7.10 6.74
N ALA A 91 -2.94 5.92 6.72
CA ALA A 91 -2.70 4.90 7.73
C ALA A 91 -2.62 3.53 7.05
N TYR A 92 -1.69 2.71 7.53
CA TYR A 92 -1.61 1.30 7.16
C TYR A 92 -2.05 0.44 8.33
N ARG A 93 -2.99 -0.49 8.09
CA ARG A 93 -3.39 -1.52 9.06
C ARG A 93 -3.21 -2.91 8.49
N GLY A 94 -2.18 -3.60 8.95
CA GLY A 94 -1.89 -4.96 8.54
C GLY A 94 -2.31 -5.99 9.59
N LEU A 95 -2.80 -7.14 9.13
CA LEU A 95 -2.95 -8.32 9.97
C LEU A 95 -2.28 -9.50 9.28
N VAL A 96 -1.30 -10.12 9.94
CA VAL A 96 -0.77 -11.42 9.55
C VAL A 96 -1.06 -12.39 10.69
N LYS A 97 -1.84 -13.42 10.39
CA LYS A 97 -2.17 -14.47 11.35
C LYS A 97 -1.75 -15.82 10.81
N ILE A 98 -0.94 -16.55 11.57
CA ILE A 98 -0.51 -17.93 11.27
C ILE A 98 -0.96 -18.80 12.43
N VAL A 99 -1.90 -19.71 12.17
CA VAL A 99 -2.45 -20.59 13.22
C VAL A 99 -1.52 -21.77 13.49
N LYS A 100 -1.72 -22.44 14.61
CA LYS A 100 -1.05 -23.73 14.91
C LYS A 100 -1.44 -24.77 13.86
N GLY A 101 -0.46 -25.51 13.34
CA GLY A 101 -0.60 -26.49 12.26
C GLY A 101 -0.41 -25.89 10.85
N ALA A 102 -0.04 -24.61 10.75
CA ALA A 102 0.33 -23.98 9.48
C ALA A 102 1.85 -23.93 9.29
N GLU A 103 2.52 -25.06 9.54
CA GLU A 103 3.98 -25.22 9.41
C GLU A 103 4.46 -24.96 7.97
N GLY A 104 5.70 -24.52 7.83
CA GLY A 104 6.31 -24.19 6.54
C GLY A 104 5.71 -22.97 5.86
N SER A 105 4.88 -22.18 6.56
CA SER A 105 4.25 -20.98 6.01
C SER A 105 5.21 -19.78 6.06
N SER A 106 4.99 -18.83 5.14
CA SER A 106 5.81 -17.63 5.04
C SER A 106 4.99 -16.36 4.78
N ASN A 107 5.46 -15.24 5.35
CA ASN A 107 4.96 -13.90 5.05
C ASN A 107 6.09 -12.90 4.87
N SER A 108 5.95 -12.04 3.87
CA SER A 108 6.78 -10.84 3.71
C SER A 108 5.89 -9.61 3.61
N THR A 109 6.14 -8.62 4.44
CA THR A 109 5.38 -7.36 4.48
C THR A 109 6.33 -6.18 4.36
N VAL A 110 6.09 -5.31 3.39
CA VAL A 110 6.81 -4.05 3.19
C VAL A 110 5.80 -2.91 3.17
N CYS A 111 6.01 -1.92 4.04
CA CYS A 111 5.15 -0.75 4.18
C CYS A 111 5.97 0.52 4.03
N ASP A 112 5.81 1.23 2.92
CA ASP A 112 6.52 2.48 2.66
C ASP A 112 5.55 3.66 2.67
N ALA A 113 5.89 4.71 3.40
CA ALA A 113 5.15 5.96 3.41
C ALA A 113 6.03 7.12 2.97
N LEU A 114 5.51 7.95 2.07
CA LEU A 114 6.15 9.18 1.61
C LEU A 114 5.36 10.40 2.08
N LEU A 115 5.98 11.25 2.86
CA LEU A 115 5.45 12.55 3.28
C LEU A 115 5.99 13.64 2.35
N VAL A 116 5.08 14.31 1.65
CA VAL A 116 5.43 15.34 0.67
C VAL A 116 5.67 16.69 1.34
N ASP A 117 5.07 16.93 2.50
CA ASP A 117 5.18 18.17 3.26
C ASP A 117 5.18 17.93 4.78
N GLU A 118 5.43 18.99 5.56
CA GLU A 118 5.53 18.92 7.01
C GLU A 118 4.20 18.76 7.76
N PHE A 119 3.09 19.06 7.10
CA PHE A 119 1.75 19.02 7.69
C PHE A 119 1.08 17.67 7.52
N SER A 120 1.59 16.87 6.59
CA SER A 120 1.06 15.55 6.26
C SER A 120 1.50 14.49 7.27
N ARG A 121 0.68 13.43 7.41
CA ARG A 121 0.90 12.38 8.41
C ARG A 121 0.76 11.00 7.80
N SER A 122 1.55 10.06 8.35
CA SER A 122 1.41 8.63 8.10
C SER A 122 1.48 7.87 9.41
N ASP A 123 0.56 6.92 9.59
CA ASP A 123 0.51 6.05 10.76
C ASP A 123 0.59 4.57 10.31
N THR A 124 1.23 3.72 11.10
CA THR A 124 1.35 2.29 10.80
C THR A 124 0.91 1.47 12.01
N TYR A 125 -0.06 0.55 11.79
CA TYR A 125 -0.64 -0.31 12.82
C TYR A 125 -0.50 -1.80 12.41
N PRO A 126 0.69 -2.39 12.53
CA PRO A 126 0.88 -3.80 12.24
C PRO A 126 0.30 -4.65 13.37
N HIS A 127 -0.42 -5.69 13.01
CA HIS A 127 -0.85 -6.73 13.95
C HIS A 127 -0.36 -8.10 13.45
N VAL A 128 0.36 -8.81 14.32
CA VAL A 128 0.98 -10.10 14.03
C VAL A 128 0.57 -11.10 15.10
N ASP A 129 -0.10 -12.19 14.69
CA ASP A 129 -0.51 -13.31 15.56
C ASP A 129 0.04 -14.61 14.97
N VAL A 130 1.25 -14.98 15.38
CA VAL A 130 1.94 -16.19 14.94
C VAL A 130 1.91 -17.22 16.08
N ARG A 131 1.34 -18.39 15.77
CA ARG A 131 1.15 -19.50 16.74
C ARG A 131 1.85 -20.78 16.31
N GLU A 132 2.62 -20.73 15.22
CA GLU A 132 3.41 -21.84 14.69
C GLU A 132 4.89 -21.47 14.72
N ASP A 133 5.75 -22.42 15.08
CA ASP A 133 7.18 -22.19 15.26
C ASP A 133 7.97 -22.35 13.95
N ASP A 134 7.53 -23.27 13.06
CA ASP A 134 8.16 -23.51 11.76
C ASP A 134 7.57 -22.58 10.69
N VAL A 135 7.92 -21.30 10.77
CA VAL A 135 7.47 -20.25 9.83
C VAL A 135 8.58 -19.24 9.54
N SER A 136 8.49 -18.61 8.39
CA SER A 136 9.35 -17.49 8.01
C SER A 136 8.53 -16.21 7.92
N MET A 137 8.97 -15.16 8.62
CA MET A 137 8.26 -13.89 8.62
C MET A 137 9.21 -12.71 8.56
N ALA A 138 8.94 -11.80 7.63
CA ALA A 138 9.65 -10.54 7.50
C ALA A 138 8.65 -9.37 7.49
N HIS A 139 8.97 -8.31 8.24
CA HIS A 139 8.20 -7.08 8.23
C HIS A 139 9.14 -5.88 8.22
N GLU A 140 9.02 -5.04 7.21
CA GLU A 140 9.74 -3.79 7.06
C GLU A 140 8.75 -2.63 6.94
N ALA A 141 9.01 -1.55 7.66
CA ALA A 141 8.21 -0.33 7.57
C ALA A 141 9.11 0.89 7.50
N THR A 142 8.92 1.71 6.48
CA THR A 142 9.69 2.93 6.24
C THR A 142 8.76 4.13 6.13
N VAL A 143 9.08 5.21 6.83
CA VAL A 143 8.44 6.52 6.65
C VAL A 143 9.52 7.51 6.26
N SER A 144 9.41 8.07 5.07
CA SER A 144 10.36 9.04 4.53
C SER A 144 9.66 10.35 4.18
N LYS A 145 10.40 11.46 4.31
CA LYS A 145 10.06 12.74 3.70
C LYS A 145 10.74 12.84 2.35
N VAL A 146 10.21 13.67 1.46
CA VAL A 146 10.90 14.04 0.24
C VAL A 146 12.24 14.67 0.60
N SER A 147 13.32 14.16 0.01
CA SER A 147 14.67 14.64 0.29
C SER A 147 14.90 16.01 -0.36
N GLU A 148 15.28 16.99 0.44
CA GLU A 148 15.65 18.33 -0.04
C GLU A 148 16.84 18.27 -1.03
N ASP A 149 17.80 17.38 -0.79
CA ASP A 149 18.94 17.18 -1.67
C ASP A 149 18.53 16.62 -3.04
N GLN A 150 17.60 15.67 -3.08
CA GLN A 150 17.04 15.15 -4.33
C GLN A 150 16.26 16.22 -5.08
N LEU A 151 15.45 16.98 -4.38
CA LEU A 151 14.68 18.08 -4.93
C LEU A 151 15.63 19.14 -5.53
N PHE A 152 16.61 19.59 -4.76
CA PHE A 152 17.64 20.53 -5.20
C PHE A 152 18.40 20.03 -6.41
N TYR A 153 18.80 18.76 -6.44
CA TYR A 153 19.48 18.16 -7.57
C TYR A 153 18.64 18.23 -8.86
N LEU A 154 17.37 17.84 -8.79
CA LEU A 154 16.46 17.87 -9.92
C LEU A 154 16.22 19.32 -10.42
N MET A 155 16.01 20.25 -9.49
CA MET A 155 15.87 21.68 -9.81
C MET A 155 17.14 22.26 -10.46
N SER A 156 18.33 21.84 -10.03
CA SER A 156 19.60 22.26 -10.64
C SER A 156 19.77 21.75 -12.07
N ARG A 157 18.99 20.74 -12.48
CA ARG A 157 18.90 20.22 -13.85
C ARG A 157 17.84 20.91 -14.71
N GLY A 158 17.19 21.95 -14.18
CA GLY A 158 16.27 22.81 -14.93
C GLY A 158 14.78 22.46 -14.73
N LEU A 159 14.45 21.55 -13.82
CA LEU A 159 13.07 21.28 -13.45
C LEU A 159 12.55 22.35 -12.48
N SER A 160 11.29 22.73 -12.61
CA SER A 160 10.60 23.48 -11.55
C SER A 160 10.44 22.60 -10.31
N GLU A 161 10.16 23.19 -9.17
CA GLU A 161 9.94 22.48 -7.91
C GLU A 161 8.77 21.46 -8.04
N ASP A 162 7.66 21.86 -8.66
CA ASP A 162 6.51 21.00 -8.88
C ASP A 162 6.82 19.81 -9.81
N GLU A 163 7.59 20.03 -10.87
CA GLU A 163 8.04 18.95 -11.78
C GLU A 163 8.99 17.98 -11.08
N ALA A 164 9.94 18.49 -10.29
CA ALA A 164 10.87 17.68 -9.51
C ALA A 164 10.13 16.84 -8.46
N MET A 165 9.19 17.44 -7.72
CA MET A 165 8.33 16.76 -6.76
C MET A 165 7.49 15.68 -7.42
N GLY A 166 6.85 15.99 -8.55
CA GLY A 166 6.08 15.03 -9.34
C GLY A 166 6.92 13.85 -9.82
N MET A 167 8.19 14.08 -10.18
CA MET A 167 9.12 13.01 -10.59
C MET A 167 9.46 12.07 -9.42
N ILE A 168 9.72 12.61 -8.23
CA ILE A 168 10.00 11.82 -7.02
C ILE A 168 8.78 10.95 -6.68
N VAL A 169 7.60 11.53 -6.67
CA VAL A 169 6.34 10.81 -6.37
C VAL A 169 6.07 9.72 -7.40
N ARG A 170 6.27 9.98 -8.69
CA ARG A 170 6.13 8.95 -9.74
C ARG A 170 7.10 7.79 -9.53
N GLY A 171 8.36 8.08 -9.21
CA GLY A 171 9.34 7.04 -8.89
C GLY A 171 8.94 6.17 -7.70
N PHE A 172 8.30 6.77 -6.69
CA PHE A 172 7.79 6.03 -5.54
C PHE A 172 6.61 5.11 -5.90
N VAL A 173 5.74 5.52 -6.84
CA VAL A 173 4.56 4.75 -7.28
C VAL A 173 4.91 3.69 -8.33
N GLU A 174 6.01 3.87 -9.07
CA GLU A 174 6.39 3.04 -10.22
C GLU A 174 6.33 1.51 -9.97
N PRO A 175 6.81 0.97 -8.83
CA PRO A 175 6.74 -0.47 -8.58
C PRO A 175 5.31 -1.04 -8.62
N ILE A 176 4.32 -0.27 -8.16
CA ILE A 176 2.90 -0.68 -8.22
C ILE A 176 2.36 -0.51 -9.65
N SER A 177 2.71 0.58 -10.30
CA SER A 177 2.26 0.85 -11.67
C SER A 177 2.72 -0.23 -12.66
N ARG A 178 3.91 -0.81 -12.46
CA ARG A 178 4.45 -1.87 -13.31
C ARG A 178 3.70 -3.20 -13.24
N GLU A 179 3.04 -3.47 -12.13
CA GLU A 179 2.24 -4.70 -11.93
C GLU A 179 0.83 -4.61 -12.54
N LEU A 180 0.41 -3.41 -12.93
CA LEU A 180 -0.90 -3.19 -13.52
C LEU A 180 -0.89 -3.42 -15.05
N PRO A 181 -1.99 -3.90 -15.64
CA PRO A 181 -2.21 -3.78 -17.07
C PRO A 181 -2.05 -2.34 -17.55
N MET A 182 -1.55 -2.15 -18.76
CA MET A 182 -1.12 -0.84 -19.28
C MET A 182 -2.19 0.26 -19.13
N GLU A 183 -3.45 -0.08 -19.38
CA GLU A 183 -4.57 0.87 -19.29
C GLU A 183 -4.77 1.38 -17.86
N TYR A 184 -4.68 0.50 -16.88
CA TYR A 184 -4.78 0.85 -15.45
C TYR A 184 -3.53 1.58 -14.95
N ALA A 185 -2.35 1.21 -15.44
CA ALA A 185 -1.10 1.89 -15.11
C ALA A 185 -1.12 3.36 -15.58
N LEU A 186 -1.59 3.60 -16.80
CA LEU A 186 -1.74 4.96 -17.34
C LEU A 186 -2.72 5.79 -16.52
N GLU A 187 -3.88 5.22 -16.17
CA GLU A 187 -4.89 5.92 -15.37
C GLU A 187 -4.39 6.18 -13.95
N LEU A 188 -3.72 5.22 -13.30
CA LEU A 188 -3.13 5.42 -11.98
C LEU A 188 -2.12 6.56 -11.97
N ASN A 189 -1.21 6.60 -12.94
CA ASN A 189 -0.21 7.64 -13.07
C ASN A 189 -0.86 9.01 -13.29
N ARG A 190 -1.88 9.09 -14.14
CA ARG A 190 -2.65 10.31 -14.37
C ARG A 190 -3.36 10.80 -13.11
N LEU A 191 -4.00 9.90 -12.36
CA LEU A 191 -4.66 10.25 -11.09
C LEU A 191 -3.66 10.77 -10.06
N VAL A 192 -2.47 10.19 -9.98
CA VAL A 192 -1.39 10.68 -9.11
C VAL A 192 -0.92 12.07 -9.54
N GLU A 193 -0.74 12.32 -10.83
CA GLU A 193 -0.38 13.65 -11.35
C GLU A 193 -1.44 14.70 -11.00
N LEU A 194 -2.71 14.42 -11.24
CA LEU A 194 -3.82 15.31 -10.88
C LEU A 194 -3.88 15.62 -9.37
N GLN A 195 -3.56 14.62 -8.53
CA GLN A 195 -3.44 14.84 -7.08
C GLN A 195 -2.25 15.75 -6.74
N MET A 196 -1.14 15.62 -7.47
CA MET A 196 0.02 16.48 -7.28
C MET A 196 -0.24 17.92 -7.72
N GLU A 197 -1.04 18.15 -8.75
CA GLU A 197 -1.47 19.49 -9.18
C GLU A 197 -2.52 20.11 -8.25
N GLY A 198 -3.12 19.34 -7.35
CA GLY A 198 -4.21 19.79 -6.47
C GLY A 198 -5.55 19.97 -7.17
N SER A 199 -5.69 19.44 -8.39
CA SER A 199 -6.87 19.61 -9.24
C SER A 199 -7.98 18.58 -8.99
N VAL A 200 -7.76 17.61 -8.10
CA VAL A 200 -8.73 16.58 -7.70
C VAL A 200 -9.20 16.83 -6.28
N GLY A 201 -10.24 17.64 -6.13
CA GLY A 201 -10.90 17.98 -4.88
C GLY A 201 -12.42 17.95 -5.00
#